data_9163618b30d8c051a074e167fe9c7a9c
#
_entry.id   9163618b30d8c051a074e167fe9c7a9c
#
_cell.length_a   1.000
_cell.length_b   1.000
_cell.length_c   1.000
_cell.angle_alpha   90.00
_cell.angle_beta   90.00
_cell.angle_gamma   90.00
#
_symmetry.space_group_name_H-M   'P 1'
#
loop_
_entity.id
_entity.type
_entity.pdbx_description
1 polymer ?
#
loop_
_entity_poly.entity_id
_entity_poly.type
_entity_poly.pdbx_seq_one_letter_code
_entity_poly.pdbx_strand_id
1 'polypeptide(L)'
;MTKTSQYTTHNRLAQLSRCFSIVLLGFGLVACHSNTTTATRDTPASVHTTQAPRILTPDWGIAAELTALGYPPIATGDLRMYEQWMGKPLPKQTIDLGIRYQPNPELIAQLNVDLVIDNFFYEHIRPMYGSVPTKSVLFKAKGDVATWQDFATATIALGQILQDAGNPQGNERVQTYLTQSQQVLQQQGQQFRHRYPNIKKLAIVQFADAGHLRLYADNSLFKVTTDQLGVSLVNFHQGNKWGFSNIELAELAKLENDSCLIVIKPFSHMLQAELDKSVLWQQLGFGHKRCMAIIDPVWSYGGGIASMRQFADHLSQTPLQGVAPPNLSSPPLSNTTKPKG
;
A
#
# COMPACT_ATOMS: atom_id res chain seq x y z
N MET A 1 -43.73 -33.90 -11.88
CA MET A 1 -43.13 -35.17 -11.44
C MET A 1 -41.99 -34.82 -10.51
N THR A 2 -42.29 -34.57 -9.31
CA THR A 2 -42.06 -35.23 -8.00
C THR A 2 -40.91 -36.23 -7.92
N LYS A 3 -39.92 -35.89 -7.10
CA LYS A 3 -39.47 -36.78 -6.02
C LYS A 3 -38.56 -36.05 -5.04
N THR A 4 -39.15 -35.74 -3.91
CA THR A 4 -38.59 -35.49 -2.59
C THR A 4 -37.92 -36.73 -2.03
N SER A 5 -36.82 -36.62 -1.33
CA SER A 5 -36.43 -37.61 -0.30
C SER A 5 -35.72 -36.92 0.84
N GLN A 6 -36.42 -36.85 1.95
CA GLN A 6 -35.91 -36.58 3.30
C GLN A 6 -35.31 -37.87 3.84
N TYR A 7 -34.23 -37.75 4.62
CA TYR A 7 -33.95 -38.75 5.67
C TYR A 7 -33.50 -38.05 6.96
N THR A 8 -34.20 -38.43 7.94
CA THR A 8 -34.39 -38.09 9.33
C THR A 8 -33.19 -38.41 10.23
N THR A 9 -33.06 -37.59 11.22
CA THR A 9 -32.48 -37.68 12.59
C THR A 9 -32.44 -39.07 13.25
N HIS A 10 -31.39 -39.36 14.01
CA HIS A 10 -31.52 -40.05 15.29
C HIS A 10 -30.49 -39.60 16.32
N ASN A 11 -31.06 -39.19 17.43
CA ASN A 11 -30.56 -38.92 18.77
C ASN A 11 -30.12 -40.17 19.53
N ARG A 12 -29.24 -40.07 20.51
CA ARG A 12 -29.25 -40.57 21.91
C ARG A 12 -27.83 -40.54 22.46
N LEU A 13 -27.53 -39.78 23.45
CA LEU A 13 -27.78 -39.77 24.91
C LEU A 13 -27.04 -40.88 25.67
N ALA A 14 -26.30 -40.38 26.69
CA ALA A 14 -26.10 -40.87 28.04
C ALA A 14 -25.04 -41.98 28.23
N GLN A 15 -24.25 -42.09 29.27
CA GLN A 15 -24.31 -41.69 30.66
C GLN A 15 -22.96 -41.98 31.37
N LEU A 16 -22.59 -41.12 32.31
CA LEU A 16 -22.27 -41.33 33.71
C LEU A 16 -21.11 -42.26 34.17
N SER A 17 -20.13 -41.65 34.82
CA SER A 17 -19.84 -41.81 36.27
C SER A 17 -18.94 -42.96 36.70
N ARG A 18 -17.84 -42.67 37.37
CA ARG A 18 -17.63 -42.97 38.82
C ARG A 18 -16.22 -42.59 39.29
N CYS A 19 -16.25 -41.88 40.38
CA CYS A 19 -15.16 -41.61 41.31
C CYS A 19 -14.55 -42.91 41.87
N PHE A 20 -13.25 -42.92 42.12
CA PHE A 20 -12.68 -43.72 43.18
C PHE A 20 -11.52 -42.97 43.83
N SER A 21 -11.76 -42.51 45.05
CA SER A 21 -10.76 -42.05 46.01
C SER A 21 -10.16 -43.27 46.69
N ILE A 22 -8.84 -43.33 46.79
CA ILE A 22 -8.16 -44.17 47.78
C ILE A 22 -7.10 -43.31 48.46
N VAL A 23 -7.35 -43.09 49.74
CA VAL A 23 -6.40 -42.58 50.76
C VAL A 23 -5.67 -43.81 51.32
N LEU A 24 -4.34 -43.74 51.38
CA LEU A 24 -3.57 -44.60 52.30
C LEU A 24 -2.38 -43.83 52.87
N LEU A 25 -2.43 -43.72 54.19
CA LEU A 25 -1.38 -43.24 55.07
C LEU A 25 -0.22 -44.24 55.16
N GLY A 26 0.95 -43.73 55.40
CA GLY A 26 1.86 -44.49 56.25
C GLY A 26 3.33 -44.30 56.04
N PHE A 27 3.93 -43.75 57.04
CA PHE A 27 5.25 -43.99 57.62
C PHE A 27 6.50 -43.30 57.00
N GLY A 28 7.04 -42.47 57.86
CA GLY A 28 8.31 -41.79 57.71
C GLY A 28 9.49 -42.69 57.97
N LEU A 29 10.59 -42.30 57.35
CA LEU A 29 11.95 -42.61 57.85
C LEU A 29 12.84 -41.41 57.55
N VAL A 30 13.36 -40.84 58.64
CA VAL A 30 14.40 -39.84 58.66
C VAL A 30 15.74 -40.52 58.32
N ALA A 31 16.44 -40.05 57.33
CA ALA A 31 17.87 -40.34 57.14
C ALA A 31 18.59 -39.11 56.62
N CYS A 32 19.67 -38.82 57.33
CA CYS A 32 20.51 -37.62 57.25
C CYS A 32 21.26 -37.40 55.94
N HIS A 33 21.39 -36.13 55.62
CA HIS A 33 22.56 -35.42 55.06
C HIS A 33 23.46 -36.09 54.03
N SER A 34 23.43 -35.50 52.84
CA SER A 34 24.62 -35.06 52.13
C SER A 34 24.25 -33.88 51.22
N ASN A 35 24.80 -32.72 51.55
CA ASN A 35 24.75 -31.52 50.69
C ASN A 35 25.48 -31.81 49.37
N THR A 36 24.70 -32.15 48.36
CA THR A 36 25.15 -32.06 47.00
C THR A 36 24.50 -30.83 46.37
N THR A 37 25.24 -29.76 46.30
CA THR A 37 24.88 -28.55 45.57
C THR A 37 24.77 -28.93 44.07
N THR A 38 23.54 -29.30 43.67
CA THR A 38 23.21 -29.43 42.27
C THR A 38 23.08 -28.01 41.72
N ALA A 39 24.14 -27.56 41.07
CA ALA A 39 24.05 -26.37 40.23
C ALA A 39 23.00 -26.64 39.17
N THR A 40 21.82 -26.08 39.40
CA THR A 40 20.84 -25.90 38.31
C THR A 40 21.49 -25.06 37.24
N ARG A 41 21.89 -25.76 36.20
CA ARG A 41 22.29 -25.11 34.96
C ARG A 41 21.05 -24.42 34.42
N ASP A 42 20.91 -23.15 34.76
CA ASP A 42 20.01 -22.27 34.05
C ASP A 42 20.47 -22.29 32.59
N THR A 43 19.75 -23.07 31.79
CA THR A 43 19.85 -22.95 30.34
C THR A 43 19.42 -21.53 30.04
N PRO A 44 20.29 -20.66 29.51
CA PRO A 44 19.82 -19.33 29.14
C PRO A 44 18.68 -19.53 28.16
N ALA A 45 17.50 -19.01 28.52
CA ALA A 45 16.40 -18.90 27.60
C ALA A 45 17.00 -18.27 26.35
N SER A 46 17.02 -19.03 25.25
CA SER A 46 17.44 -18.51 23.95
C SER A 46 16.51 -17.32 23.67
N VAL A 47 17.06 -16.13 23.79
CA VAL A 47 16.44 -14.94 23.27
C VAL A 47 16.37 -15.20 21.77
N HIS A 48 15.24 -15.74 21.30
CA HIS A 48 14.92 -15.74 19.91
C HIS A 48 14.77 -14.26 19.53
N THR A 49 15.86 -13.66 19.07
CA THR A 49 15.79 -12.47 18.25
C THR A 49 15.02 -12.91 17.02
N THR A 50 13.73 -12.64 17.01
CA THR A 50 12.88 -12.89 15.86
C THR A 50 13.37 -11.97 14.74
N GLN A 51 14.23 -12.53 13.90
CA GLN A 51 14.66 -11.84 12.70
C GLN A 51 13.44 -11.62 11.83
N ALA A 52 13.31 -10.42 11.27
CA ALA A 52 12.20 -10.12 10.36
C ALA A 52 12.16 -11.15 9.22
N PRO A 53 10.96 -11.61 8.81
CA PRO A 53 10.84 -12.62 7.77
C PRO A 53 11.45 -12.12 6.45
N ARG A 54 12.13 -13.00 5.75
CA ARG A 54 12.75 -12.75 4.44
C ARG A 54 11.69 -12.89 3.36
N ILE A 55 11.10 -11.76 2.98
CA ILE A 55 9.94 -11.69 2.08
C ILE A 55 10.39 -11.47 0.64
N LEU A 56 9.83 -12.27 -0.27
CA LEU A 56 9.87 -12.06 -1.70
C LEU A 56 8.48 -11.57 -2.18
N THR A 57 8.45 -10.59 -3.04
CA THR A 57 7.21 -10.20 -3.73
C THR A 57 7.50 -9.80 -5.18
N PRO A 58 6.78 -10.35 -6.17
CA PRO A 58 6.84 -9.85 -7.54
C PRO A 58 6.04 -8.57 -7.75
N ASP A 59 5.14 -8.24 -6.82
CA ASP A 59 4.23 -7.10 -6.94
C ASP A 59 4.85 -5.82 -6.38
N TRP A 60 4.90 -4.78 -7.19
CA TRP A 60 5.52 -3.52 -6.84
C TRP A 60 4.72 -2.71 -5.82
N GLY A 61 3.39 -2.80 -5.85
CA GLY A 61 2.53 -2.14 -4.85
C GLY A 61 2.74 -2.75 -3.46
N ILE A 62 2.82 -4.09 -3.39
CA ILE A 62 3.13 -4.82 -2.16
C ILE A 62 4.55 -4.48 -1.69
N ALA A 63 5.54 -4.43 -2.60
CA ALA A 63 6.91 -4.07 -2.27
C ALA A 63 7.02 -2.67 -1.66
N ALA A 64 6.31 -1.70 -2.22
CA ALA A 64 6.26 -0.34 -1.70
C ALA A 64 5.60 -0.28 -0.32
N GLU A 65 4.48 -0.97 -0.13
CA GLU A 65 3.75 -1.00 1.14
C GLU A 65 4.56 -1.67 2.25
N LEU A 66 5.17 -2.84 1.97
CA LEU A 66 6.08 -3.52 2.89
C LEU A 66 7.25 -2.63 3.29
N THR A 67 7.84 -1.91 2.33
CA THR A 67 8.94 -0.97 2.59
C THR A 67 8.49 0.16 3.50
N ALA A 68 7.30 0.71 3.27
CA ALA A 68 6.72 1.76 4.11
C ALA A 68 6.42 1.27 5.54
N LEU A 69 6.08 0.00 5.70
CA LEU A 69 5.88 -0.66 6.99
C LEU A 69 7.19 -1.02 7.71
N GLY A 70 8.36 -0.84 7.05
CA GLY A 70 9.68 -1.19 7.60
C GLY A 70 10.09 -2.65 7.39
N TYR A 71 9.44 -3.36 6.45
CA TYR A 71 9.73 -4.75 6.06
C TYR A 71 10.03 -4.84 4.56
N PRO A 72 11.03 -4.15 4.04
CA PRO A 72 11.31 -4.16 2.60
C PRO A 72 11.57 -5.58 2.12
N PRO A 73 11.08 -5.96 0.93
CA PRO A 73 11.31 -7.28 0.39
C PRO A 73 12.80 -7.50 0.12
N ILE A 74 13.27 -8.73 0.33
CA ILE A 74 14.65 -9.11 -0.02
C ILE A 74 14.86 -9.26 -1.52
N ALA A 75 13.78 -9.53 -2.26
CA ALA A 75 13.81 -9.70 -3.71
C ALA A 75 12.49 -9.31 -4.35
N THR A 76 12.59 -8.74 -5.55
CA THR A 76 11.47 -8.47 -6.47
C THR A 76 11.97 -8.55 -7.91
N GLY A 77 11.09 -8.46 -8.91
CA GLY A 77 11.51 -8.42 -10.30
C GLY A 77 11.48 -7.02 -10.91
N ASP A 78 12.15 -6.88 -12.07
CA ASP A 78 12.19 -5.65 -12.88
C ASP A 78 12.65 -4.41 -12.09
N LEU A 79 13.67 -4.49 -11.24
CA LEU A 79 14.08 -3.38 -10.35
C LEU A 79 14.38 -2.08 -11.10
N ARG A 80 15.00 -2.15 -12.28
CA ARG A 80 15.27 -0.96 -13.09
C ARG A 80 13.97 -0.28 -13.53
N MET A 81 12.96 -1.06 -13.89
CA MET A 81 11.64 -0.55 -14.25
C MET A 81 10.88 -0.07 -13.01
N TYR A 82 11.09 -0.74 -11.87
CA TYR A 82 10.50 -0.32 -10.59
C TYR A 82 10.82 1.15 -10.30
N GLU A 83 12.08 1.55 -10.33
CA GLU A 83 12.48 2.93 -10.04
C GLU A 83 11.81 3.93 -10.99
N GLN A 84 11.74 3.58 -12.29
CA GLN A 84 11.12 4.43 -13.30
C GLN A 84 9.62 4.68 -13.08
N TRP A 85 8.88 3.65 -12.62
CA TRP A 85 7.43 3.70 -12.48
C TRP A 85 6.96 4.00 -11.06
N MET A 86 7.76 3.67 -10.07
CA MET A 86 7.46 3.90 -8.67
C MET A 86 7.96 5.25 -8.16
N GLY A 87 8.90 5.89 -8.87
CA GLY A 87 9.48 7.18 -8.49
C GLY A 87 10.36 7.16 -7.23
N LYS A 88 10.47 6.01 -6.56
CA LYS A 88 11.34 5.79 -5.40
C LYS A 88 12.02 4.43 -5.52
N PRO A 89 13.33 4.31 -5.29
CA PRO A 89 14.01 3.01 -5.29
C PRO A 89 13.64 2.19 -4.06
N LEU A 90 13.75 0.89 -4.19
CA LEU A 90 13.82 -0.03 -3.05
C LEU A 90 15.22 0.03 -2.40
N PRO A 91 15.39 -0.51 -1.17
CA PRO A 91 16.71 -0.61 -0.56
C PRO A 91 17.71 -1.30 -1.49
N LYS A 92 18.97 -0.81 -1.51
CA LYS A 92 20.01 -1.29 -2.42
C LYS A 92 20.33 -2.79 -2.32
N GLN A 93 20.01 -3.40 -1.18
CA GLN A 93 20.19 -4.84 -0.95
C GLN A 93 19.05 -5.69 -1.54
N THR A 94 17.99 -5.09 -2.05
CA THR A 94 16.91 -5.83 -2.73
C THR A 94 17.44 -6.47 -4.01
N ILE A 95 17.24 -7.76 -4.16
CA ILE A 95 17.76 -8.55 -5.27
C ILE A 95 16.77 -8.49 -6.45
N ASP A 96 17.28 -8.25 -7.65
CA ASP A 96 16.49 -8.30 -8.88
C ASP A 96 16.35 -9.74 -9.37
N LEU A 97 15.11 -10.22 -9.47
CA LEU A 97 14.77 -11.55 -9.97
C LEU A 97 14.65 -11.60 -11.51
N GLY A 98 14.96 -10.51 -12.20
CA GLY A 98 14.70 -10.35 -13.62
C GLY A 98 13.23 -10.00 -13.90
N ILE A 99 12.64 -10.54 -14.96
CA ILE A 99 11.27 -10.24 -15.37
C ILE A 99 10.28 -10.72 -14.28
N ARG A 100 9.52 -9.81 -13.68
CA ARG A 100 8.63 -10.12 -12.56
C ARG A 100 7.53 -11.15 -12.87
N TYR A 101 7.13 -11.26 -14.15
CA TYR A 101 6.17 -12.28 -14.62
C TYR A 101 6.83 -13.59 -15.06
N GLN A 102 8.16 -13.64 -15.01
CA GLN A 102 8.96 -14.84 -15.31
C GLN A 102 10.29 -14.75 -14.54
N PRO A 103 10.23 -14.75 -13.19
CA PRO A 103 11.42 -14.63 -12.37
C PRO A 103 12.32 -15.87 -12.52
N ASN A 104 13.60 -15.71 -12.23
CA ASN A 104 14.56 -16.80 -12.28
C ASN A 104 14.35 -17.77 -11.08
N PRO A 105 13.86 -19.01 -11.29
CA PRO A 105 13.58 -19.95 -10.21
C PRO A 105 14.85 -20.46 -9.52
N GLU A 106 15.98 -20.54 -10.23
CA GLU A 106 17.26 -20.96 -9.67
C GLU A 106 17.76 -19.92 -8.66
N LEU A 107 17.60 -18.63 -9.00
CA LEU A 107 17.93 -17.56 -8.09
C LEU A 107 17.03 -17.58 -6.85
N ILE A 108 15.73 -17.80 -7.03
CA ILE A 108 14.78 -17.91 -5.91
C ILE A 108 15.18 -19.06 -4.98
N ALA A 109 15.56 -20.21 -5.53
CA ALA A 109 15.99 -21.38 -4.76
C ALA A 109 17.28 -21.11 -3.95
N GLN A 110 18.15 -20.20 -4.39
CA GLN A 110 19.37 -19.81 -3.67
C GLN A 110 19.11 -18.77 -2.57
N LEU A 111 17.96 -18.07 -2.64
CA LEU A 111 17.57 -17.12 -1.62
C LEU A 111 16.85 -17.86 -0.50
N ASN A 112 17.29 -17.66 0.74
CA ASN A 112 16.57 -18.19 1.90
C ASN A 112 15.32 -17.35 2.12
N VAL A 113 14.28 -17.60 1.31
CA VAL A 113 12.97 -16.91 1.37
C VAL A 113 12.08 -17.63 2.37
N ASP A 114 11.55 -16.90 3.35
CA ASP A 114 10.62 -17.46 4.34
C ASP A 114 9.16 -17.38 3.84
N LEU A 115 8.85 -16.39 3.01
CA LEU A 115 7.50 -16.07 2.60
C LEU A 115 7.47 -15.36 1.25
N VAL A 116 6.55 -15.76 0.38
CA VAL A 116 6.17 -14.99 -0.80
C VAL A 116 4.85 -14.27 -0.52
N ILE A 117 4.77 -12.98 -0.85
CA ILE A 117 3.51 -12.23 -0.85
C ILE A 117 3.24 -11.76 -2.28
N ASP A 118 2.17 -12.26 -2.87
CA ASP A 118 1.78 -11.95 -4.25
C ASP A 118 0.30 -11.56 -4.36
N ASN A 119 -0.23 -11.59 -5.57
CA ASN A 119 -1.66 -11.52 -5.85
C ASN A 119 -2.00 -12.31 -7.12
N PHE A 120 -3.28 -12.31 -7.52
CA PHE A 120 -3.78 -13.14 -8.62
C PHE A 120 -3.06 -12.91 -9.96
N PHE A 121 -2.38 -11.77 -10.18
CA PHE A 121 -1.60 -11.54 -11.40
C PHE A 121 -0.39 -12.47 -11.52
N TYR A 122 0.06 -13.00 -10.40
CA TYR A 122 1.28 -13.80 -10.29
C TYR A 122 1.01 -15.29 -10.02
N GLU A 123 -0.27 -15.73 -10.05
CA GLU A 123 -0.61 -17.14 -9.81
C GLU A 123 0.10 -18.10 -10.75
N HIS A 124 0.28 -17.71 -11.99
CA HIS A 124 0.94 -18.52 -13.02
C HIS A 124 2.44 -18.76 -12.74
N ILE A 125 3.10 -17.90 -11.94
CA ILE A 125 4.53 -18.06 -11.60
C ILE A 125 4.74 -18.73 -10.24
N ARG A 126 3.70 -19.01 -9.46
CA ARG A 126 3.82 -19.68 -8.14
C ARG A 126 4.61 -20.99 -8.17
N PRO A 127 4.53 -21.84 -9.21
CA PRO A 127 5.39 -23.01 -9.30
C PRO A 127 6.90 -22.70 -9.26
N MET A 128 7.32 -21.48 -9.64
CA MET A 128 8.71 -21.04 -9.59
C MET A 128 9.20 -20.74 -8.17
N TYR A 129 8.29 -20.59 -7.21
CA TYR A 129 8.63 -20.35 -5.80
C TYR A 129 8.99 -21.64 -5.03
N GLY A 130 8.83 -22.82 -5.67
CA GLY A 130 9.06 -24.10 -5.03
C GLY A 130 8.10 -24.36 -3.86
N SER A 131 8.66 -24.73 -2.70
CA SER A 131 7.89 -24.99 -1.47
C SER A 131 7.73 -23.79 -0.55
N VAL A 132 8.14 -22.58 -0.97
CA VAL A 132 8.03 -21.38 -0.15
C VAL A 132 6.56 -21.04 0.08
N PRO A 133 6.11 -20.83 1.34
CA PRO A 133 4.75 -20.44 1.64
C PRO A 133 4.37 -19.14 0.89
N THR A 134 3.17 -19.13 0.28
CA THR A 134 2.68 -17.97 -0.46
C THR A 134 1.39 -17.45 0.14
N LYS A 135 1.29 -16.14 0.32
CA LYS A 135 0.11 -15.41 0.76
C LYS A 135 -0.26 -14.37 -0.29
N SER A 136 -1.56 -14.05 -0.39
CA SER A 136 -2.03 -13.09 -1.39
C SER A 136 -2.62 -11.85 -0.75
N VAL A 137 -2.22 -10.68 -1.26
CA VAL A 137 -2.78 -9.38 -0.91
C VAL A 137 -2.99 -8.57 -2.18
N LEU A 138 -4.12 -7.90 -2.29
CA LEU A 138 -4.43 -7.04 -3.43
C LEU A 138 -4.97 -5.69 -2.95
N PHE A 139 -4.31 -4.62 -3.38
CA PHE A 139 -4.77 -3.25 -3.20
C PHE A 139 -5.70 -2.86 -4.34
N LYS A 140 -7.00 -2.84 -4.06
CA LYS A 140 -8.03 -2.56 -5.07
C LYS A 140 -9.31 -2.07 -4.41
N ALA A 141 -10.02 -1.17 -5.08
CA ALA A 141 -11.41 -0.87 -4.76
C ALA A 141 -12.30 -2.12 -4.86
N LYS A 142 -13.22 -2.29 -3.92
CA LYS A 142 -14.20 -3.39 -3.93
C LYS A 142 -15.43 -3.09 -4.76
N GLY A 143 -15.72 -1.81 -4.97
CA GLY A 143 -16.88 -1.32 -5.72
C GLY A 143 -16.51 -0.27 -6.77
N ASP A 144 -17.52 0.39 -7.30
CA ASP A 144 -17.39 1.45 -8.31
C ASP A 144 -16.79 2.74 -7.74
N VAL A 145 -16.82 2.90 -6.42
CA VAL A 145 -16.18 4.00 -5.69
C VAL A 145 -15.22 3.42 -4.66
N ALA A 146 -13.96 3.81 -4.76
CA ALA A 146 -12.93 3.39 -3.85
C ALA A 146 -13.08 4.08 -2.48
N THR A 147 -12.83 3.34 -1.41
CA THR A 147 -12.88 3.83 -0.03
C THR A 147 -11.55 3.63 0.67
N TRP A 148 -11.29 4.41 1.71
CA TRP A 148 -10.13 4.20 2.59
C TRP A 148 -10.08 2.76 3.13
N GLN A 149 -11.25 2.22 3.49
CA GLN A 149 -11.35 0.88 4.07
C GLN A 149 -10.92 -0.22 3.10
N ASP A 150 -11.08 -0.05 1.80
CA ASP A 150 -10.63 -1.04 0.81
C ASP A 150 -9.12 -1.26 0.89
N PHE A 151 -8.36 -0.18 0.97
CA PHE A 151 -6.90 -0.20 1.04
C PHE A 151 -6.38 -0.49 2.45
N ALA A 152 -7.02 0.07 3.48
CA ALA A 152 -6.68 -0.21 4.86
C ALA A 152 -6.85 -1.70 5.20
N THR A 153 -7.91 -2.36 4.70
CA THR A 153 -8.11 -3.80 4.88
C THR A 153 -6.96 -4.62 4.27
N ALA A 154 -6.48 -4.24 3.08
CA ALA A 154 -5.36 -4.92 2.45
C ALA A 154 -4.04 -4.71 3.25
N THR A 155 -3.82 -3.50 3.76
CA THR A 155 -2.65 -3.20 4.63
C THR A 155 -2.75 -3.96 5.96
N ILE A 156 -3.95 -4.09 6.57
CA ILE A 156 -4.17 -4.91 7.77
C ILE A 156 -3.87 -6.39 7.49
N ALA A 157 -4.26 -6.89 6.32
CA ALA A 157 -3.93 -8.26 5.92
C ALA A 157 -2.41 -8.49 5.83
N LEU A 158 -1.64 -7.50 5.34
CA LEU A 158 -0.17 -7.57 5.39
C LEU A 158 0.34 -7.66 6.84
N GLY A 159 -0.21 -6.87 7.76
CA GLY A 159 0.15 -6.93 9.18
C GLY A 159 -0.08 -8.30 9.81
N GLN A 160 -1.23 -8.92 9.49
CA GLN A 160 -1.53 -10.27 9.97
C GLN A 160 -0.58 -11.31 9.37
N ILE A 161 -0.27 -11.21 8.08
CA ILE A 161 0.70 -12.10 7.41
C ILE A 161 2.09 -11.98 8.05
N LEU A 162 2.53 -10.76 8.36
CA LEU A 162 3.80 -10.50 9.04
C LEU A 162 3.80 -11.07 10.46
N GLN A 163 2.70 -10.95 11.18
CA GLN A 163 2.55 -11.52 12.52
C GLN A 163 2.60 -13.05 12.49
N ASP A 164 1.89 -13.68 11.56
CA ASP A 164 1.87 -15.14 11.37
C ASP A 164 3.25 -15.67 10.94
N ALA A 165 4.05 -14.84 10.27
CA ALA A 165 5.43 -15.14 9.89
C ALA A 165 6.45 -14.89 11.02
N GLY A 166 5.98 -14.72 12.25
CA GLY A 166 6.85 -14.62 13.43
C GLY A 166 7.25 -13.20 13.82
N ASN A 167 6.59 -12.17 13.26
CA ASN A 167 6.81 -10.78 13.68
C ASN A 167 5.66 -10.29 14.58
N PRO A 168 5.80 -10.30 15.90
CA PRO A 168 4.72 -9.97 16.84
C PRO A 168 4.22 -8.52 16.75
N GLN A 169 5.02 -7.63 16.16
CA GLN A 169 4.68 -6.20 16.00
C GLN A 169 3.97 -5.89 14.67
N GLY A 170 3.75 -6.89 13.80
CA GLY A 170 3.19 -6.67 12.46
C GLY A 170 1.89 -5.88 12.49
N ASN A 171 0.93 -6.28 13.31
CA ASN A 171 -0.37 -5.63 13.41
C ASN A 171 -0.29 -4.23 14.05
N GLU A 172 0.48 -4.07 15.12
CA GLU A 172 0.66 -2.77 15.80
C GLU A 172 1.26 -1.72 14.86
N ARG A 173 2.31 -2.10 14.13
CA ARG A 173 2.94 -1.23 13.12
C ARG A 173 1.96 -0.81 12.04
N VAL A 174 1.12 -1.73 11.57
CA VAL A 174 0.11 -1.42 10.56
C VAL A 174 -0.91 -0.43 11.11
N GLN A 175 -1.43 -0.61 12.31
CA GLN A 175 -2.40 0.32 12.90
C GLN A 175 -1.79 1.72 13.06
N THR A 176 -0.57 1.80 13.57
CA THR A 176 0.18 3.05 13.67
C THR A 176 0.39 3.70 12.31
N TYR A 177 0.82 2.93 11.31
CA TYR A 177 1.04 3.39 9.95
C TYR A 177 -0.23 3.93 9.29
N LEU A 178 -1.36 3.24 9.42
CA LEU A 178 -2.65 3.68 8.88
C LEU A 178 -3.10 5.00 9.51
N THR A 179 -3.04 5.08 10.84
CA THR A 179 -3.42 6.31 11.58
C THR A 179 -2.54 7.49 11.17
N GLN A 180 -1.22 7.30 11.17
CA GLN A 180 -0.28 8.36 10.76
C GLN A 180 -0.45 8.75 9.30
N SER A 181 -0.69 7.78 8.40
CA SER A 181 -0.89 8.06 6.98
C SER A 181 -2.11 8.91 6.74
N GLN A 182 -3.22 8.61 7.41
CA GLN A 182 -4.44 9.41 7.30
C GLN A 182 -4.24 10.83 7.83
N GLN A 183 -3.57 10.98 8.98
CA GLN A 183 -3.23 12.30 9.55
C GLN A 183 -2.36 13.13 8.59
N VAL A 184 -1.31 12.52 8.01
CA VAL A 184 -0.43 13.19 7.05
C VAL A 184 -1.19 13.64 5.81
N LEU A 185 -2.03 12.78 5.22
CA LEU A 185 -2.85 13.13 4.06
C LEU A 185 -3.80 14.30 4.37
N GLN A 186 -4.47 14.28 5.51
CA GLN A 186 -5.38 15.36 5.92
C GLN A 186 -4.63 16.67 6.16
N GLN A 187 -3.45 16.62 6.79
CA GLN A 187 -2.60 17.80 7.01
C GLN A 187 -2.10 18.39 5.70
N GLN A 188 -1.60 17.56 4.78
CA GLN A 188 -1.19 18.01 3.45
C GLN A 188 -2.36 18.58 2.65
N GLY A 189 -3.55 18.01 2.79
CA GLY A 189 -4.77 18.54 2.21
C GLY A 189 -5.14 19.92 2.75
N GLN A 190 -5.03 20.16 4.06
CA GLN A 190 -5.24 21.48 4.65
C GLN A 190 -4.26 22.51 4.08
N GLN A 191 -2.96 22.14 4.01
CA GLN A 191 -1.93 23.00 3.42
C GLN A 191 -2.19 23.30 1.95
N PHE A 192 -2.58 22.28 1.16
CA PHE A 192 -2.92 22.44 -0.25
C PHE A 192 -4.09 23.40 -0.45
N ARG A 193 -5.20 23.21 0.27
CA ARG A 193 -6.39 24.08 0.18
C ARG A 193 -6.14 25.50 0.66
N HIS A 194 -5.27 25.68 1.65
CA HIS A 194 -4.83 27.00 2.09
C HIS A 194 -3.98 27.69 1.02
N ARG A 195 -3.06 26.93 0.40
CA ARG A 195 -2.16 27.46 -0.64
C ARG A 195 -2.90 27.78 -1.95
N TYR A 196 -3.91 26.97 -2.29
CA TYR A 196 -4.66 27.06 -3.55
C TYR A 196 -6.17 27.07 -3.29
N PRO A 197 -6.73 28.13 -2.69
CA PRO A 197 -8.12 28.16 -2.22
C PRO A 197 -9.14 28.07 -3.35
N ASN A 198 -8.76 28.41 -4.58
CA ASN A 198 -9.63 28.36 -5.76
C ASN A 198 -9.63 27.00 -6.46
N ILE A 199 -8.72 26.09 -6.09
CA ILE A 199 -8.70 24.74 -6.66
C ILE A 199 -9.51 23.81 -5.76
N LYS A 200 -10.62 23.29 -6.31
CA LYS A 200 -11.56 22.40 -5.60
C LYS A 200 -11.52 20.97 -6.12
N LYS A 201 -11.03 20.80 -7.35
CA LYS A 201 -11.07 19.53 -8.08
C LYS A 201 -9.73 19.22 -8.69
N LEU A 202 -9.36 17.94 -8.73
CA LEU A 202 -8.15 17.45 -9.41
C LEU A 202 -8.56 16.47 -10.50
N ALA A 203 -8.15 16.74 -11.74
CA ALA A 203 -8.18 15.79 -12.84
C ALA A 203 -6.82 15.11 -12.89
N ILE A 204 -6.73 13.86 -12.49
CA ILE A 204 -5.48 13.13 -12.41
C ILE A 204 -5.35 12.25 -13.65
N VAL A 205 -4.30 12.48 -14.42
CA VAL A 205 -4.11 11.83 -15.72
C VAL A 205 -2.71 11.25 -15.90
N GLN A 206 -2.62 10.32 -16.82
CA GLN A 206 -1.37 9.85 -17.39
C GLN A 206 -1.52 9.80 -18.91
N PHE A 207 -0.63 10.45 -19.64
CA PHE A 207 -0.64 10.44 -21.10
C PHE A 207 -0.19 9.08 -21.64
N ALA A 208 -0.96 8.54 -22.58
CA ALA A 208 -0.54 7.43 -23.42
C ALA A 208 0.22 7.93 -24.64
N ASP A 209 -0.27 9.00 -25.25
CA ASP A 209 0.33 9.77 -26.34
C ASP A 209 -0.25 11.20 -26.37
N ALA A 210 0.04 12.00 -27.38
CA ALA A 210 -0.43 13.39 -27.48
C ALA A 210 -1.95 13.54 -27.67
N GLY A 211 -2.65 12.48 -28.06
CA GLY A 211 -4.10 12.48 -28.29
C GLY A 211 -4.90 11.77 -27.20
N HIS A 212 -4.27 10.86 -26.45
CA HIS A 212 -4.96 9.93 -25.56
C HIS A 212 -4.37 9.93 -24.14
N LEU A 213 -5.27 9.90 -23.16
CA LEU A 213 -4.93 9.91 -21.75
C LEU A 213 -5.71 8.84 -21.00
N ARG A 214 -5.12 8.39 -19.91
CA ARG A 214 -5.84 7.70 -18.83
C ARG A 214 -6.29 8.76 -17.83
N LEU A 215 -7.59 8.93 -17.64
CA LEU A 215 -8.16 9.74 -16.55
C LEU A 215 -8.53 8.80 -15.42
N TYR A 216 -7.93 9.00 -14.25
CA TYR A 216 -8.22 8.18 -13.09
C TYR A 216 -9.61 8.48 -12.53
N ALA A 217 -10.33 7.42 -12.19
CA ALA A 217 -11.76 7.45 -11.87
C ALA A 217 -12.04 7.12 -10.39
N ASP A 218 -13.31 7.13 -10.01
CA ASP A 218 -13.73 6.97 -8.63
C ASP A 218 -13.37 5.60 -8.00
N ASN A 219 -13.12 4.58 -8.82
CA ASN A 219 -12.65 3.28 -8.33
C ASN A 219 -11.11 3.16 -8.26
N SER A 220 -10.39 4.30 -8.26
CA SER A 220 -8.93 4.35 -8.12
C SER A 220 -8.50 4.74 -6.71
N LEU A 221 -7.23 4.48 -6.37
CA LEU A 221 -6.61 4.99 -5.14
C LEU A 221 -6.63 6.53 -5.07
N PHE A 222 -6.68 7.22 -6.22
CA PHE A 222 -6.70 8.68 -6.27
C PHE A 222 -8.01 9.26 -5.76
N LYS A 223 -9.15 8.56 -5.90
CA LYS A 223 -10.40 8.96 -5.26
C LYS A 223 -10.24 9.04 -3.75
N VAL A 224 -9.67 7.97 -3.17
CA VAL A 224 -9.41 7.92 -1.72
C VAL A 224 -8.43 9.01 -1.31
N THR A 225 -7.37 9.20 -2.09
CA THR A 225 -6.36 10.22 -1.77
C THR A 225 -6.95 11.62 -1.82
N THR A 226 -7.72 11.97 -2.87
CA THR A 226 -8.35 13.28 -2.99
C THR A 226 -9.37 13.54 -1.89
N ASP A 227 -10.13 12.53 -1.47
CA ASP A 227 -11.05 12.62 -0.33
C ASP A 227 -10.30 12.96 0.98
N GLN A 228 -9.17 12.28 1.23
CA GLN A 228 -8.34 12.58 2.40
C GLN A 228 -7.70 13.99 2.32
N LEU A 229 -7.36 14.45 1.12
CA LEU A 229 -6.89 15.80 0.87
C LEU A 229 -8.02 16.85 0.98
N GLY A 230 -9.29 16.44 0.97
CA GLY A 230 -10.47 17.31 1.02
C GLY A 230 -10.70 18.10 -0.27
N VAL A 231 -10.37 17.51 -1.43
CA VAL A 231 -10.66 17.99 -2.77
C VAL A 231 -11.38 16.90 -3.55
N SER A 232 -12.14 17.27 -4.59
CA SER A 232 -12.85 16.28 -5.39
C SER A 232 -11.98 15.72 -6.51
N LEU A 233 -12.12 14.43 -6.81
CA LEU A 233 -11.59 13.86 -8.04
C LEU A 233 -12.52 14.20 -9.21
N VAL A 234 -11.96 14.63 -10.34
CA VAL A 234 -12.73 14.78 -11.59
C VAL A 234 -12.86 13.43 -12.26
N ASN A 235 -14.07 13.06 -12.60
CA ASN A 235 -14.40 11.85 -13.33
C ASN A 235 -15.41 12.17 -14.46
N PHE A 236 -15.08 11.78 -15.70
CA PHE A 236 -15.97 11.95 -16.85
C PHE A 236 -16.71 10.66 -17.20
N HIS A 237 -16.10 9.51 -16.87
CA HIS A 237 -16.57 8.19 -17.25
C HIS A 237 -16.30 7.21 -16.12
N GLN A 238 -17.08 6.14 -16.05
CA GLN A 238 -16.81 5.04 -15.13
C GLN A 238 -15.42 4.45 -15.41
N GLY A 239 -14.65 4.23 -14.37
CA GLY A 239 -13.34 3.58 -14.47
C GLY A 239 -13.46 2.11 -14.84
N ASN A 240 -12.52 1.63 -15.66
CA ASN A 240 -12.36 0.21 -15.91
C ASN A 240 -11.89 -0.51 -14.63
N LYS A 241 -11.66 -1.84 -14.74
CA LYS A 241 -11.18 -2.65 -13.60
C LYS A 241 -9.84 -2.17 -12.99
N TRP A 242 -9.18 -1.23 -13.64
CA TRP A 242 -7.88 -0.68 -13.24
C TRP A 242 -7.97 0.73 -12.65
N GLY A 243 -9.18 1.25 -12.49
CA GLY A 243 -9.40 2.54 -11.85
C GLY A 243 -9.20 3.74 -12.78
N PHE A 244 -9.26 3.59 -14.09
CA PHE A 244 -9.19 4.70 -15.03
C PHE A 244 -10.11 4.50 -16.23
N SER A 245 -10.45 5.59 -16.92
CA SER A 245 -11.04 5.61 -18.25
C SER A 245 -10.02 6.13 -19.27
N ASN A 246 -10.07 5.63 -20.50
CA ASN A 246 -9.35 6.24 -21.60
C ASN A 246 -10.19 7.41 -22.15
N ILE A 247 -9.56 8.55 -22.28
CA ILE A 247 -10.17 9.77 -22.81
C ILE A 247 -9.31 10.36 -23.95
N GLU A 248 -9.93 11.12 -24.81
CA GLU A 248 -9.23 11.93 -25.78
C GLU A 248 -8.82 13.28 -25.18
N LEU A 249 -7.76 13.88 -25.73
CA LEU A 249 -7.24 15.18 -25.31
C LEU A 249 -8.35 16.26 -25.30
N ALA A 250 -9.28 16.22 -26.29
CA ALA A 250 -10.39 17.15 -26.41
C ALA A 250 -11.31 17.13 -25.20
N GLU A 251 -11.45 16.02 -24.51
CA GLU A 251 -12.32 15.92 -23.34
C GLU A 251 -11.84 16.75 -22.15
N LEU A 252 -10.55 17.11 -22.12
CA LEU A 252 -10.04 18.03 -21.11
C LEU A 252 -10.67 19.43 -21.18
N ALA A 253 -11.33 19.76 -22.28
CA ALA A 253 -12.12 20.99 -22.37
C ALA A 253 -13.31 21.04 -21.38
N LYS A 254 -13.80 19.86 -20.93
CA LYS A 254 -14.87 19.72 -19.94
C LYS A 254 -14.45 20.12 -18.51
N LEU A 255 -13.14 20.25 -18.25
CA LEU A 255 -12.65 20.64 -16.93
C LEU A 255 -13.12 22.06 -16.60
N GLU A 256 -13.62 22.24 -15.39
CA GLU A 256 -14.06 23.54 -14.89
C GLU A 256 -12.89 24.41 -14.40
N ASN A 257 -13.11 25.70 -14.19
CA ASN A 257 -12.03 26.64 -13.81
C ASN A 257 -11.47 26.40 -12.40
N ASP A 258 -12.22 25.73 -11.53
CA ASP A 258 -11.79 25.32 -10.19
C ASP A 258 -11.05 23.98 -10.17
N SER A 259 -10.79 23.41 -11.37
CA SER A 259 -10.08 22.13 -11.54
C SER A 259 -8.62 22.36 -11.90
N CYS A 260 -7.74 21.50 -11.39
CA CYS A 260 -6.35 21.42 -11.77
C CYS A 260 -6.04 20.09 -12.46
N LEU A 261 -5.34 20.14 -13.60
CA LEU A 261 -4.84 18.97 -14.31
C LEU A 261 -3.54 18.51 -13.66
N ILE A 262 -3.55 17.33 -13.06
CA ILE A 262 -2.35 16.70 -12.49
C ILE A 262 -1.89 15.57 -13.41
N VAL A 263 -0.74 15.78 -14.05
CA VAL A 263 -0.13 14.82 -14.95
C VAL A 263 0.90 14.00 -14.20
N ILE A 264 0.70 12.69 -14.14
CA ILE A 264 1.67 11.76 -13.55
C ILE A 264 2.64 11.30 -14.64
N LYS A 265 3.95 11.42 -14.39
CA LYS A 265 4.97 10.90 -15.31
C LYS A 265 4.81 9.37 -15.53
N PRO A 266 5.26 8.80 -16.68
CA PRO A 266 6.18 9.42 -17.63
C PRO A 266 5.52 10.48 -18.51
N PHE A 267 6.19 11.62 -18.64
CA PHE A 267 5.82 12.71 -19.52
C PHE A 267 7.11 13.18 -20.24
N SER A 268 7.36 12.61 -21.41
CA SER A 268 8.63 12.78 -22.12
C SER A 268 8.74 14.14 -22.80
N HIS A 269 9.98 14.59 -23.07
CA HIS A 269 10.22 15.79 -23.89
C HIS A 269 9.65 15.67 -25.31
N MET A 270 9.58 14.45 -25.87
CA MET A 270 8.95 14.23 -27.19
C MET A 270 7.45 14.49 -27.10
N LEU A 271 6.79 13.94 -26.11
CA LEU A 271 5.36 14.18 -25.88
C LEU A 271 5.07 15.67 -25.66
N GLN A 272 5.87 16.35 -24.84
CA GLN A 272 5.74 17.79 -24.66
C GLN A 272 5.88 18.54 -26.00
N ALA A 273 6.88 18.21 -26.82
CA ALA A 273 7.09 18.87 -28.11
C ALA A 273 5.95 18.60 -29.11
N GLU A 274 5.29 17.45 -29.05
CA GLU A 274 4.08 17.15 -29.84
C GLU A 274 2.88 17.96 -29.35
N LEU A 275 2.65 18.03 -28.04
CA LEU A 275 1.59 18.84 -27.45
C LEU A 275 1.78 20.33 -27.75
N ASP A 276 2.99 20.85 -27.69
CA ASP A 276 3.30 22.26 -27.98
C ASP A 276 2.96 22.66 -29.44
N LYS A 277 2.96 21.70 -30.36
CA LYS A 277 2.53 21.90 -31.75
C LYS A 277 1.02 21.74 -31.92
N SER A 278 0.32 21.16 -30.96
CA SER A 278 -1.12 20.92 -31.02
C SER A 278 -1.89 22.22 -30.82
N VAL A 279 -2.66 22.66 -31.81
CA VAL A 279 -3.56 23.81 -31.69
C VAL A 279 -4.57 23.61 -30.58
N LEU A 280 -5.10 22.40 -30.42
CA LEU A 280 -6.02 22.05 -29.36
C LEU A 280 -5.37 22.21 -27.97
N TRP A 281 -4.17 21.70 -27.77
CA TRP A 281 -3.45 21.85 -26.50
C TRP A 281 -3.21 23.32 -26.13
N GLN A 282 -2.78 24.11 -27.13
CA GLN A 282 -2.58 25.55 -26.95
C GLN A 282 -3.89 26.27 -26.56
N GLN A 283 -5.02 25.89 -27.20
CA GLN A 283 -6.35 26.44 -26.87
C GLN A 283 -6.81 26.02 -25.46
N LEU A 284 -6.53 24.79 -25.04
CA LEU A 284 -6.82 24.33 -23.68
C LEU A 284 -6.11 25.14 -22.60
N GLY A 285 -4.90 25.65 -22.90
CA GLY A 285 -4.17 26.63 -22.09
C GLY A 285 -3.68 26.14 -20.75
N PHE A 286 -3.52 24.83 -20.56
CA PHE A 286 -2.98 24.26 -19.32
C PHE A 286 -1.53 24.72 -19.08
N GLY A 287 -1.20 25.00 -17.83
CA GLY A 287 0.11 25.53 -17.44
C GLY A 287 0.28 27.03 -17.66
N HIS A 288 -0.63 27.70 -18.38
CA HIS A 288 -0.59 29.15 -18.64
C HIS A 288 -1.84 29.88 -18.11
N LYS A 289 -3.00 29.49 -18.59
CA LYS A 289 -4.31 30.09 -18.25
C LYS A 289 -5.14 29.19 -17.34
N ARG A 290 -4.87 27.90 -17.38
CA ARG A 290 -5.56 26.87 -16.59
C ARG A 290 -4.55 26.11 -15.74
N CYS A 291 -4.98 25.69 -14.58
CA CYS A 291 -4.14 24.99 -13.62
C CYS A 291 -3.61 23.66 -14.17
N MET A 292 -2.29 23.45 -14.01
CA MET A 292 -1.63 22.18 -14.31
C MET A 292 -0.43 21.97 -13.39
N ALA A 293 -0.12 20.71 -13.10
CA ALA A 293 1.15 20.28 -12.55
C ALA A 293 1.58 18.95 -13.17
N ILE A 294 2.87 18.77 -13.37
CA ILE A 294 3.47 17.48 -13.77
C ILE A 294 4.23 16.97 -12.56
N ILE A 295 3.81 15.83 -12.03
CA ILE A 295 4.39 15.21 -10.84
C ILE A 295 5.17 13.96 -11.18
N ASP A 296 6.08 13.57 -10.30
CA ASP A 296 6.85 12.34 -10.43
C ASP A 296 5.96 11.10 -10.40
N PRO A 297 6.45 9.95 -10.87
CA PRO A 297 5.66 8.74 -10.98
C PRO A 297 5.03 8.32 -9.64
N VAL A 298 3.81 7.82 -9.73
CA VAL A 298 3.07 7.22 -8.63
C VAL A 298 2.43 5.93 -9.13
N TRP A 299 2.65 4.84 -8.41
CA TRP A 299 2.07 3.55 -8.78
C TRP A 299 0.58 3.50 -8.48
N SER A 300 -0.23 3.59 -9.51
CA SER A 300 -1.68 3.60 -9.40
C SER A 300 -2.30 2.19 -9.41
N TYR A 301 -1.57 1.23 -9.92
CA TYR A 301 -2.04 -0.09 -10.26
C TYR A 301 -1.69 -1.10 -9.18
N GLY A 302 -2.64 -1.42 -8.31
CA GLY A 302 -2.35 -2.23 -7.12
C GLY A 302 -1.48 -1.48 -6.11
N GLY A 303 -1.38 -0.16 -6.21
CA GLY A 303 -0.76 0.68 -5.18
C GLY A 303 -1.61 0.77 -3.93
N GLY A 304 -0.96 0.80 -2.77
CA GLY A 304 -1.59 0.91 -1.45
C GLY A 304 -1.50 2.32 -0.86
N ILE A 305 -1.53 2.38 0.46
CA ILE A 305 -1.42 3.62 1.25
C ILE A 305 -0.08 4.33 0.97
N ALA A 306 1.00 3.57 0.73
CA ALA A 306 2.30 4.13 0.35
C ALA A 306 2.22 4.99 -0.93
N SER A 307 1.47 4.53 -1.94
CA SER A 307 1.24 5.29 -3.18
C SER A 307 0.39 6.54 -2.96
N MET A 308 -0.62 6.48 -2.08
CA MET A 308 -1.44 7.63 -1.72
C MET A 308 -0.60 8.72 -1.05
N ARG A 309 0.25 8.34 -0.09
CA ARG A 309 1.19 9.26 0.57
C ARG A 309 2.17 9.86 -0.42
N GLN A 310 2.72 9.05 -1.30
CA GLN A 310 3.66 9.52 -2.33
C GLN A 310 3.01 10.54 -3.26
N PHE A 311 1.78 10.30 -3.71
CA PHE A 311 1.03 11.27 -4.52
C PHE A 311 0.86 12.60 -3.78
N ALA A 312 0.45 12.56 -2.52
CA ALA A 312 0.25 13.75 -1.72
C ALA A 312 1.57 14.51 -1.47
N ASP A 313 2.69 13.79 -1.24
CA ASP A 313 4.03 14.37 -1.13
C ASP A 313 4.41 15.10 -2.43
N HIS A 314 4.27 14.45 -3.59
CA HIS A 314 4.57 15.06 -4.89
C HIS A 314 3.70 16.29 -5.16
N LEU A 315 2.40 16.21 -4.87
CA LEU A 315 1.47 17.33 -5.02
C LEU A 315 1.86 18.52 -4.12
N SER A 316 2.31 18.26 -2.90
CA SER A 316 2.73 19.31 -1.95
C SER A 316 4.02 20.01 -2.37
N GLN A 317 4.93 19.28 -3.03
CA GLN A 317 6.25 19.76 -3.45
C GLN A 317 6.24 20.41 -4.84
N THR A 318 5.24 20.10 -5.68
CA THR A 318 5.18 20.60 -7.05
C THR A 318 4.34 21.88 -7.12
N PRO A 319 4.90 23.02 -7.55
CA PRO A 319 4.11 24.22 -7.79
C PRO A 319 3.07 24.02 -8.88
N LEU A 320 1.86 24.50 -8.65
CA LEU A 320 0.83 24.54 -9.69
C LEU A 320 1.13 25.69 -10.66
N GLN A 321 1.08 25.39 -11.96
CA GLN A 321 1.22 26.38 -13.03
C GLN A 321 -0.17 26.88 -13.46
N GLY A 322 -0.24 28.06 -14.10
CA GLY A 322 -1.49 28.61 -14.61
C GLY A 322 -2.49 29.09 -13.51
N VAL A 323 -2.02 29.23 -12.28
CA VAL A 323 -2.76 29.81 -11.16
C VAL A 323 -1.99 31.01 -10.59
N ALA A 324 -2.73 31.98 -10.02
CA ALA A 324 -2.07 33.08 -9.33
C ALA A 324 -1.18 32.53 -8.21
N PRO A 325 0.06 33.06 -8.03
CA PRO A 325 0.90 32.65 -6.92
C PRO A 325 0.15 32.85 -5.60
N PRO A 326 0.34 31.94 -4.63
CA PRO A 326 -0.26 32.12 -3.31
C PRO A 326 0.22 33.46 -2.75
N ASN A 327 -0.70 34.24 -2.14
CA ASN A 327 -0.34 35.41 -1.39
C ASN A 327 0.65 35.00 -0.27
N LEU A 328 1.92 35.30 -0.46
CA LEU A 328 3.00 35.02 0.50
C LEU A 328 2.98 36.02 1.71
N SER A 329 1.81 36.51 2.08
CA SER A 329 1.63 37.37 3.25
C SER A 329 1.16 36.57 4.46
N SER A 330 2.02 35.73 5.00
CA SER A 330 2.11 35.39 6.43
C SER A 330 3.31 34.46 6.65
N PRO A 331 4.32 34.86 7.42
CA PRO A 331 5.36 33.93 7.83
C PRO A 331 4.75 32.84 8.74
N PRO A 332 5.33 31.63 8.77
CA PRO A 332 4.87 30.59 9.69
C PRO A 332 4.99 31.14 11.12
N LEU A 333 3.94 30.99 11.93
CA LEU A 333 3.94 31.29 13.35
C LEU A 333 5.09 30.51 14.01
N SER A 334 6.17 31.19 14.28
CA SER A 334 7.27 30.69 15.10
C SER A 334 6.77 30.55 16.54
N ASN A 335 6.46 29.31 16.95
CA ASN A 335 6.29 28.97 18.35
C ASN A 335 7.67 29.04 19.07
N THR A 336 8.12 30.25 19.37
CA THR A 336 9.15 30.44 20.38
C THR A 336 8.48 30.60 21.74
N THR A 337 8.24 29.51 22.42
CA THR A 337 8.08 29.50 23.88
C THR A 337 9.46 29.73 24.50
N LYS A 338 9.74 30.99 24.90
CA LYS A 338 10.85 31.29 25.82
C LYS A 338 10.57 30.61 27.16
N PRO A 339 11.52 29.89 27.75
CA PRO A 339 11.43 29.55 29.17
C PRO A 339 11.66 30.80 29.99
N LYS A 340 10.73 31.07 30.91
CA LYS A 340 10.94 32.04 32.00
C LYS A 340 11.91 31.42 33.01
N GLY A 341 12.99 32.13 33.31
CA GLY A 341 13.91 31.86 34.39
C GLY A 341 13.28 32.01 35.77
#